data_a6ec79cf3eddfb9054558dc668ec5218
#
_entry.id   a6ec79cf3eddfb9054558dc668ec5218
#
_cell.length_a   1.000
_cell.length_b   1.000
_cell.length_c   1.000
_cell.angle_alpha   90.00
_cell.angle_beta   90.00
_cell.angle_gamma   90.00
#
_symmetry.space_group_name_H-M   'P 1'
#
loop_
_entity.id
_entity.type
_entity.pdbx_description
1 polymer ?
#
loop_
_entity_poly.entity_id
_entity_poly.type
_entity_poly.pdbx_seq_one_letter_code
_entity_poly.pdbx_strand_id
1 'polypeptide(L)'
;MESIKTTMTIGKHEVEILETELEQRDLLFYAENPRVFTQLRSTGNDHPSQADIEKKMTSLDHVKRLRVNIEANGGLNNPIIVRGNEVLEGNSRLAAYRILAKTDPHRWSKIKCKVLPVDMSEELVQTLLGSIHLVGQTEWSPFEKAGYLYRMTQKSRRPIKA
;
A
#
# COMPACT_ATOMS: atom_id res chain seq x y z
N MET A 1 -19.73 -0.26 8.98
CA MET A 1 -19.15 -1.63 9.03
C MET A 1 -18.57 -1.89 10.40
N GLU A 2 -18.90 -3.02 10.96
CA GLU A 2 -18.34 -3.38 12.25
C GLU A 2 -16.89 -3.80 12.10
N SER A 3 -16.09 -3.46 13.12
CA SER A 3 -14.68 -3.85 13.15
C SER A 3 -14.56 -5.28 13.65
N ILE A 4 -13.77 -6.07 12.95
CA ILE A 4 -13.56 -7.48 13.28
C ILE A 4 -12.09 -7.69 13.60
N LYS A 5 -11.82 -8.24 14.79
CA LYS A 5 -10.45 -8.59 15.17
C LYS A 5 -10.12 -9.97 14.62
N THR A 6 -8.96 -10.09 14.01
CA THR A 6 -8.45 -11.36 13.51
C THR A 6 -6.93 -11.36 13.59
N THR A 7 -6.29 -12.40 13.11
CA THR A 7 -4.83 -12.48 13.13
C THR A 7 -4.29 -12.72 11.73
N MET A 8 -3.07 -12.31 11.52
CA MET A 8 -2.34 -12.53 10.28
C MET A 8 -0.96 -13.07 10.64
N THR A 9 -0.51 -14.08 9.92
CA THR A 9 0.83 -14.62 10.11
C THR A 9 1.78 -13.92 9.17
N ILE A 10 2.80 -13.27 9.72
CA ILE A 10 3.82 -12.55 8.96
C ILE A 10 5.16 -13.12 9.35
N GLY A 11 5.84 -13.77 8.40
CA GLY A 11 6.99 -14.57 8.72
C GLY A 11 6.54 -15.70 9.63
N LYS A 12 7.07 -15.76 10.83
CA LYS A 12 6.66 -16.74 11.83
C LYS A 12 5.90 -16.10 12.97
N HIS A 13 5.50 -14.85 12.81
CA HIS A 13 4.83 -14.09 13.86
C HIS A 13 3.34 -13.98 13.59
N GLU A 14 2.54 -14.19 14.61
CA GLU A 14 1.13 -13.88 14.54
C GLU A 14 0.91 -12.44 14.98
N VAL A 15 0.24 -11.68 14.12
CA VAL A 15 -0.03 -10.26 14.36
C VAL A 15 -1.54 -10.07 14.42
N GLU A 16 -2.01 -9.43 15.49
CA GLU A 16 -3.42 -9.10 15.64
C GLU A 16 -3.74 -7.94 14.70
N ILE A 17 -4.79 -8.09 13.89
CA ILE A 17 -5.21 -7.07 12.94
C ILE A 17 -6.69 -6.76 13.14
N LEU A 18 -7.09 -5.60 12.64
CA LEU A 18 -8.47 -5.15 12.69
C LEU A 18 -8.98 -4.97 11.26
N GLU A 19 -10.05 -5.67 10.91
CA GLU A 19 -10.70 -5.46 9.62
C GLU A 19 -11.83 -4.46 9.81
N THR A 20 -11.78 -3.35 9.08
CA THR A 20 -12.74 -2.26 9.21
C THR A 20 -12.72 -1.39 7.95
N GLU A 21 -13.54 -0.36 7.94
CA GLU A 21 -13.51 0.66 6.91
C GLU A 21 -12.95 1.96 7.49
N LEU A 22 -12.08 2.62 6.73
CA LEU A 22 -11.50 3.89 7.14
C LEU A 22 -11.81 4.95 6.09
N GLU A 23 -11.81 6.22 6.53
CA GLU A 23 -11.94 7.34 5.60
C GLU A 23 -10.72 7.37 4.68
N GLN A 24 -10.96 7.21 3.38
CA GLN A 24 -9.84 7.13 2.45
C GLN A 24 -9.02 8.42 2.41
N ARG A 25 -9.64 9.57 2.65
CA ARG A 25 -8.95 10.86 2.61
C ARG A 25 -7.92 11.02 3.73
N ASP A 26 -8.07 10.26 4.82
CA ASP A 26 -7.15 10.32 5.96
C ASP A 26 -5.96 9.37 5.80
N LEU A 27 -5.97 8.53 4.78
CA LEU A 27 -4.91 7.56 4.56
C LEU A 27 -3.76 8.19 3.80
N LEU A 28 -2.55 7.70 4.08
CA LEU A 28 -1.33 8.17 3.46
C LEU A 28 -0.76 7.10 2.54
N PHE A 29 -0.24 7.52 1.40
CA PHE A 29 0.52 6.62 0.54
C PHE A 29 1.83 6.26 1.23
N TYR A 30 2.22 4.99 1.11
CA TYR A 30 3.47 4.50 1.67
C TYR A 30 4.59 4.74 0.64
N ALA A 31 5.46 5.70 0.92
CA ALA A 31 6.50 6.12 -0.01
C ALA A 31 7.53 5.02 -0.30
N GLU A 32 7.69 4.07 0.63
CA GLU A 32 8.61 2.95 0.45
C GLU A 32 8.04 1.83 -0.40
N ASN A 33 6.77 1.92 -0.80
CA ASN A 33 6.18 0.94 -1.70
C ASN A 33 6.96 0.95 -3.02
N PRO A 34 7.39 -0.22 -3.53
CA PRO A 34 8.23 -0.26 -4.74
C PRO A 34 7.61 0.41 -5.95
N ARG A 35 6.29 0.31 -6.13
CA ARG A 35 5.63 0.94 -7.26
C ARG A 35 5.69 2.46 -7.15
N VAL A 36 5.40 3.00 -5.97
CA VAL A 36 5.46 4.44 -5.73
C VAL A 36 6.90 4.93 -5.86
N PHE A 37 7.82 4.25 -5.20
CA PHE A 37 9.24 4.61 -5.19
C PHE A 37 9.80 4.67 -6.61
N THR A 38 9.56 3.64 -7.40
CA THR A 38 10.09 3.55 -8.77
C THR A 38 9.52 4.66 -9.65
N GLN A 39 8.23 4.90 -9.56
CA GLN A 39 7.56 5.90 -10.39
C GLN A 39 8.07 7.32 -10.10
N LEU A 40 8.31 7.64 -8.84
CA LEU A 40 8.71 8.99 -8.47
C LEU A 40 10.19 9.21 -8.63
N ARG A 41 11.00 8.20 -8.35
CA ARG A 41 12.44 8.31 -8.49
C ARG A 41 12.86 8.51 -9.94
N SER A 42 12.13 7.93 -10.87
CA SER A 42 12.42 8.12 -12.28
C SER A 42 12.24 9.56 -12.74
N THR A 43 11.52 10.38 -11.98
CA THR A 43 11.34 11.80 -12.26
C THR A 43 12.32 12.68 -11.50
N GLY A 44 13.25 12.06 -10.73
CA GLY A 44 14.25 12.81 -9.96
C GLY A 44 13.76 13.28 -8.60
N ASN A 45 12.58 12.87 -8.17
CA ASN A 45 12.02 13.29 -6.89
C ASN A 45 12.35 12.25 -5.81
N ASP A 46 13.35 12.53 -4.97
CA ASP A 46 13.81 11.61 -3.94
C ASP A 46 12.99 11.71 -2.64
N HIS A 47 12.30 12.83 -2.43
CA HIS A 47 11.53 13.07 -1.21
C HIS A 47 10.15 13.63 -1.56
N PRO A 48 9.28 12.80 -2.16
CA PRO A 48 7.97 13.27 -2.60
C PRO A 48 7.04 13.55 -1.43
N SER A 49 6.25 14.61 -1.56
CA SER A 49 5.14 14.88 -0.65
C SER A 49 3.99 13.92 -0.95
N GLN A 50 3.02 13.83 -0.05
CA GLN A 50 1.81 13.05 -0.30
C GLN A 50 1.07 13.56 -1.54
N ALA A 51 1.05 14.87 -1.75
CA ALA A 51 0.43 15.46 -2.94
C ALA A 51 1.15 15.02 -4.21
N ASP A 52 2.48 14.97 -4.19
CA ASP A 52 3.28 14.48 -5.33
C ASP A 52 2.98 13.04 -5.64
N ILE A 53 2.90 12.21 -4.62
CA ILE A 53 2.61 10.79 -4.78
C ILE A 53 1.21 10.59 -5.36
N GLU A 54 0.23 11.28 -4.81
CA GLU A 54 -1.15 11.18 -5.29
C GLU A 54 -1.25 11.62 -6.75
N LYS A 55 -0.62 12.73 -7.10
CA LYS A 55 -0.64 13.25 -8.47
C LYS A 55 -0.07 12.21 -9.44
N LYS A 56 1.06 11.61 -9.09
CA LYS A 56 1.68 10.60 -9.94
C LYS A 56 0.83 9.35 -10.03
N MET A 57 0.39 8.84 -8.89
CA MET A 57 -0.40 7.59 -8.86
C MET A 57 -1.70 7.71 -9.63
N THR A 58 -2.41 8.84 -9.49
CA THR A 58 -3.68 9.03 -10.18
C THR A 58 -3.52 9.25 -11.68
N SER A 59 -2.31 9.53 -12.15
CA SER A 59 -2.02 9.67 -13.58
C SER A 59 -1.72 8.35 -14.29
N LEU A 60 -1.48 7.27 -13.53
CA LEU A 60 -1.08 5.99 -14.12
C LEU A 60 -2.26 5.29 -14.80
N ASP A 61 -2.01 4.72 -15.97
CA ASP A 61 -3.07 4.05 -16.74
C ASP A 61 -3.67 2.88 -15.99
N HIS A 62 -2.86 2.09 -15.28
CA HIS A 62 -3.39 0.95 -14.56
C HIS A 62 -4.29 1.39 -13.39
N VAL A 63 -4.04 2.55 -12.80
CA VAL A 63 -4.91 3.11 -11.75
C VAL A 63 -6.23 3.55 -12.35
N LYS A 64 -6.19 4.15 -13.53
CA LYS A 64 -7.43 4.56 -14.23
C LYS A 64 -8.29 3.35 -14.59
N ARG A 65 -7.66 2.26 -15.02
CA ARG A 65 -8.39 1.01 -15.29
C ARG A 65 -8.96 0.40 -14.03
N LEU A 66 -8.18 0.44 -12.96
CA LEU A 66 -8.61 -0.07 -11.66
C LEU A 66 -9.82 0.71 -11.15
N ARG A 67 -9.82 2.03 -11.34
CA ARG A 67 -10.96 2.87 -10.96
C ARG A 67 -12.24 2.41 -11.65
N VAL A 68 -12.16 2.12 -12.95
CA VAL A 68 -13.32 1.63 -13.71
C VAL A 68 -13.82 0.32 -13.10
N ASN A 69 -12.92 -0.60 -12.80
CA ASN A 69 -13.29 -1.90 -12.23
C ASN A 69 -13.91 -1.78 -10.85
N ILE A 70 -13.33 -0.93 -10.01
CA ILE A 70 -13.86 -0.72 -8.66
C ILE A 70 -15.26 -0.13 -8.72
N GLU A 71 -15.48 0.85 -9.59
CA GLU A 71 -16.78 1.46 -9.75
C GLU A 71 -17.82 0.44 -10.24
N ALA A 72 -17.45 -0.37 -11.23
CA ALA A 72 -18.34 -1.39 -11.76
C ALA A 72 -18.71 -2.45 -10.73
N ASN A 73 -17.77 -2.79 -9.85
CA ASN A 73 -18.01 -3.80 -8.81
C ASN A 73 -18.65 -3.23 -7.55
N GLY A 74 -18.75 -1.91 -7.44
CA GLY A 74 -19.34 -1.27 -6.27
C GLY A 74 -18.44 -1.21 -5.06
N GLY A 75 -17.16 -1.43 -5.21
CA GLY A 75 -16.20 -1.39 -4.11
C GLY A 75 -15.10 -2.42 -4.26
N LEU A 76 -14.34 -2.64 -3.17
CA LEU A 76 -13.25 -3.59 -3.14
C LEU A 76 -13.72 -4.96 -2.69
N ASN A 77 -13.21 -6.02 -3.33
CA ASN A 77 -13.37 -7.39 -2.85
C ASN A 77 -12.31 -7.70 -1.79
N ASN A 78 -11.10 -7.21 -2.00
CA ASN A 78 -9.99 -7.44 -1.05
C ASN A 78 -9.64 -6.14 -0.35
N PRO A 79 -9.58 -6.13 0.99
CA PRO A 79 -9.17 -4.94 1.73
C PRO A 79 -7.73 -4.54 1.42
N ILE A 80 -7.45 -3.25 1.53
CA ILE A 80 -6.05 -2.78 1.52
C ILE A 80 -5.45 -3.02 2.90
N ILE A 81 -4.12 -2.98 2.99
CA ILE A 81 -3.42 -3.21 4.25
C ILE A 81 -2.77 -1.92 4.70
N VAL A 82 -3.08 -1.49 5.93
CA VAL A 82 -2.56 -0.25 6.47
C VAL A 82 -1.89 -0.50 7.82
N ARG A 83 -0.88 0.31 8.13
CA ARG A 83 -0.28 0.38 9.46
C ARG A 83 -0.57 1.78 9.97
N GLY A 84 -1.38 1.88 11.02
CA GLY A 84 -1.89 3.18 11.42
C GLY A 84 -2.77 3.75 10.33
N ASN A 85 -2.31 4.80 9.66
CA ASN A 85 -3.00 5.39 8.52
C ASN A 85 -2.19 5.31 7.22
N GLU A 86 -1.10 4.57 7.22
CA GLU A 86 -0.20 4.46 6.08
C GLU A 86 -0.50 3.18 5.29
N VAL A 87 -0.78 3.32 4.01
CA VAL A 87 -1.18 2.20 3.15
C VAL A 87 0.05 1.44 2.68
N LEU A 88 0.30 0.30 3.31
CA LEU A 88 1.43 -0.55 2.97
C LEU A 88 1.21 -1.32 1.68
N GLU A 89 -0.01 -1.81 1.48
CA GLU A 89 -0.38 -2.55 0.29
C GLU A 89 -1.75 -2.05 -0.18
N GLY A 90 -1.87 -1.75 -1.47
CA GLY A 90 -3.09 -1.23 -2.05
C GLY A 90 -3.03 0.25 -2.39
N ASN A 91 -1.83 0.79 -2.59
CA ASN A 91 -1.66 2.20 -2.94
C ASN A 91 -2.37 2.55 -4.26
N SER A 92 -2.37 1.63 -5.23
CA SER A 92 -3.09 1.84 -6.48
C SER A 92 -4.60 1.91 -6.24
N ARG A 93 -5.13 1.09 -5.34
CA ARG A 93 -6.55 1.11 -4.99
C ARG A 93 -6.92 2.39 -4.25
N LEU A 94 -6.03 2.86 -3.36
CA LEU A 94 -6.24 4.15 -2.70
C LEU A 94 -6.29 5.28 -3.74
N ALA A 95 -5.37 5.28 -4.70
CA ALA A 95 -5.35 6.28 -5.76
C ALA A 95 -6.65 6.25 -6.57
N ALA A 96 -7.15 5.06 -6.89
CA ALA A 96 -8.41 4.91 -7.59
C ALA A 96 -9.57 5.50 -6.80
N TYR A 97 -9.60 5.26 -5.48
CA TYR A 97 -10.61 5.85 -4.60
C TYR A 97 -10.52 7.37 -4.57
N ARG A 98 -9.29 7.92 -4.61
CA ARG A 98 -9.11 9.37 -4.66
C ARG A 98 -9.74 9.96 -5.93
N ILE A 99 -9.61 9.26 -7.06
CA ILE A 99 -10.24 9.69 -8.31
C ILE A 99 -11.76 9.62 -8.20
N LEU A 100 -12.28 8.49 -7.70
CA LEU A 100 -13.72 8.29 -7.58
C LEU A 100 -14.36 9.30 -6.63
N ALA A 101 -13.68 9.63 -5.54
CA ALA A 101 -14.19 10.57 -4.55
C ALA A 101 -14.30 11.99 -5.08
N LYS A 102 -13.61 12.32 -6.17
CA LYS A 102 -13.73 13.64 -6.77
C LYS A 102 -15.11 13.88 -7.39
N THR A 103 -15.73 12.82 -7.90
CA THR A 103 -17.06 12.93 -8.51
C THR A 103 -18.17 12.54 -7.54
N ASP A 104 -17.92 11.63 -6.61
CA ASP A 104 -18.91 11.21 -5.64
C ASP A 104 -18.24 10.97 -4.29
N PRO A 105 -17.94 12.06 -3.55
CA PRO A 105 -17.20 11.93 -2.30
C PRO A 105 -17.95 11.16 -1.21
N HIS A 106 -19.27 11.15 -1.23
CA HIS A 106 -20.05 10.42 -0.23
C HIS A 106 -19.93 8.90 -0.45
N ARG A 107 -20.13 8.47 -1.67
CA ARG A 107 -20.10 7.03 -2.01
C ARG A 107 -18.72 6.42 -1.79
N TRP A 108 -17.67 7.15 -2.08
CA TRP A 108 -16.30 6.64 -2.07
C TRP A 108 -15.47 7.18 -0.91
N SER A 109 -16.16 7.56 0.18
CA SER A 109 -15.50 8.11 1.35
C SER A 109 -14.73 7.03 2.14
N LYS A 110 -15.26 5.81 2.19
CA LYS A 110 -14.70 4.76 3.03
C LYS A 110 -14.16 3.61 2.22
N ILE A 111 -13.04 3.07 2.66
CA ILE A 111 -12.33 1.98 1.99
C ILE A 111 -12.07 0.85 2.98
N LYS A 112 -12.25 -0.38 2.54
CA LYS A 112 -12.05 -1.56 3.38
C LYS A 112 -10.58 -1.77 3.65
N CYS A 113 -10.23 -1.96 4.92
CA CYS A 113 -8.85 -2.04 5.38
C CYS A 113 -8.64 -3.20 6.33
N LYS A 114 -7.45 -3.79 6.27
CA LYS A 114 -6.86 -4.58 7.33
C LYS A 114 -5.84 -3.70 8.02
N VAL A 115 -6.11 -3.37 9.28
CA VAL A 115 -5.29 -2.41 10.02
C VAL A 115 -4.31 -3.15 10.91
N LEU A 116 -3.04 -2.93 10.66
CA LEU A 116 -1.94 -3.50 11.44
C LEU A 116 -1.60 -2.58 12.61
N PRO A 117 -0.98 -3.12 13.67
CA PRO A 117 -0.55 -2.28 14.78
C PRO A 117 0.41 -1.18 14.33
N VAL A 118 0.23 0.01 14.87
CA VAL A 118 1.04 1.17 14.51
C VAL A 118 2.52 0.98 14.91
N ASP A 119 2.77 0.17 15.94
CA ASP A 119 4.12 -0.12 16.43
C ASP A 119 4.80 -1.30 15.74
N MET A 120 4.18 -1.84 14.71
CA MET A 120 4.76 -2.91 13.92
C MET A 120 6.10 -2.45 13.32
N SER A 121 7.13 -3.28 13.46
CA SER A 121 8.47 -2.91 13.02
C SER A 121 8.58 -2.83 11.49
N GLU A 122 9.52 -2.02 11.01
CA GLU A 122 9.81 -1.95 9.57
C GLU A 122 10.25 -3.30 9.03
N GLU A 123 10.96 -4.08 9.83
CA GLU A 123 11.41 -5.41 9.43
C GLU A 123 10.22 -6.32 9.13
N LEU A 124 9.20 -6.32 9.98
CA LEU A 124 7.99 -7.10 9.75
C LEU A 124 7.20 -6.57 8.55
N VAL A 125 7.18 -5.26 8.37
CA VAL A 125 6.55 -4.66 7.19
C VAL A 125 7.20 -5.16 5.91
N GLN A 126 8.54 -5.16 5.87
CA GLN A 126 9.26 -5.64 4.70
C GLN A 126 9.02 -7.13 4.46
N THR A 127 8.93 -7.92 5.53
CA THR A 127 8.61 -9.34 5.43
C THR A 127 7.21 -9.55 4.83
N LEU A 128 6.23 -8.77 5.28
CA LEU A 128 4.88 -8.84 4.77
C LEU A 128 4.83 -8.50 3.29
N LEU A 129 5.43 -7.36 2.90
CA LEU A 129 5.42 -6.92 1.51
C LEU A 129 6.15 -7.92 0.62
N GLY A 130 7.25 -8.49 1.09
CA GLY A 130 7.97 -9.51 0.36
C GLY A 130 7.12 -10.76 0.11
N SER A 131 6.39 -11.21 1.13
CA SER A 131 5.57 -12.41 0.97
C SER A 131 4.41 -12.18 0.00
N ILE A 132 3.83 -10.99 0.00
CA ILE A 132 2.73 -10.67 -0.90
C ILE A 132 3.21 -10.55 -2.36
N HIS A 133 4.30 -9.84 -2.57
CA HIS A 133 4.68 -9.40 -3.92
C HIS A 133 5.81 -10.20 -4.56
N LEU A 134 6.65 -10.86 -3.79
CA LEU A 134 7.77 -11.64 -4.33
C LEU A 134 7.46 -13.13 -4.44
N VAL A 135 6.64 -13.64 -3.55
CA VAL A 135 6.37 -15.08 -3.45
C VAL A 135 4.96 -15.42 -3.93
N GLY A 136 4.00 -14.55 -3.64
CA GLY A 136 2.60 -14.81 -3.95
C GLY A 136 2.16 -14.18 -5.26
N GLN A 137 1.07 -13.45 -5.19
CA GLN A 137 0.44 -12.81 -6.34
C GLN A 137 0.99 -11.41 -6.51
N THR A 138 1.99 -11.29 -7.31
CA THR A 138 2.65 -10.01 -7.44
C THR A 138 2.09 -9.20 -8.60
N GLU A 139 2.04 -7.88 -8.38
CA GLU A 139 1.76 -6.91 -9.43
C GLU A 139 3.00 -6.07 -9.72
N TRP A 140 4.09 -6.34 -9.04
CA TRP A 140 5.34 -5.62 -9.26
C TRP A 140 6.01 -6.10 -10.53
N SER A 141 6.54 -5.17 -11.30
CA SER A 141 7.37 -5.49 -12.46
C SER A 141 8.72 -6.08 -11.98
N PRO A 142 9.47 -6.75 -12.87
CA PRO A 142 10.80 -7.23 -12.51
C PRO A 142 11.73 -6.12 -12.01
N PHE A 143 11.62 -4.93 -12.57
CA PHE A 143 12.42 -3.78 -12.14
C PHE A 143 12.05 -3.37 -10.72
N GLU A 144 10.77 -3.35 -10.41
CA GLU A 144 10.30 -2.99 -9.06
C GLU A 144 10.73 -4.02 -8.03
N LYS A 145 10.66 -5.32 -8.39
CA LYS A 145 11.14 -6.39 -7.51
C LYS A 145 12.64 -6.27 -7.24
N ALA A 146 13.41 -5.99 -8.25
CA ALA A 146 14.86 -5.83 -8.10
C ALA A 146 15.20 -4.66 -7.20
N GLY A 147 14.52 -3.53 -7.37
CA GLY A 147 14.72 -2.37 -6.52
C GLY A 147 14.36 -2.64 -5.06
N TYR A 148 13.27 -3.36 -4.82
CA TYR A 148 12.86 -3.73 -3.48
C TYR A 148 13.90 -4.64 -2.82
N LEU A 149 14.38 -5.66 -3.54
CA LEU A 149 15.39 -6.59 -3.02
C LEU A 149 16.69 -5.86 -2.70
N TYR A 150 17.08 -4.92 -3.55
CA TYR A 150 18.29 -4.12 -3.30
C TYR A 150 18.16 -3.33 -1.99
N ARG A 151 17.02 -2.67 -1.79
CA ARG A 151 16.80 -1.89 -0.57
C ARG A 151 16.78 -2.78 0.67
N MET A 152 16.17 -3.95 0.58
CA MET A 152 16.19 -4.91 1.69
C MET A 152 17.62 -5.34 2.03
N THR A 153 18.42 -5.60 1.03
CA THR A 153 19.82 -5.98 1.23
C THR A 153 20.58 -4.89 1.95
N GLN A 154 20.37 -3.64 1.56
CA GLN A 154 21.01 -2.50 2.22
C GLN A 154 20.60 -2.39 3.68
N LYS A 155 19.33 -2.57 3.97
CA LYS A 155 18.83 -2.54 5.35
C LYS A 155 19.40 -3.67 6.19
N SER A 156 19.49 -4.87 5.63
CA SER A 156 20.01 -6.03 6.34
C SER A 156 21.48 -5.91 6.67
N ARG A 157 22.23 -5.23 5.84
CA ARG A 157 23.70 -5.09 6.04
C ARG A 157 24.06 -4.12 7.14
N ARG A 158 23.19 -3.13 7.40
CA ARG A 158 23.52 -2.10 8.38
C ARG A 158 23.77 -2.63 9.78
N PRO A 159 22.99 -3.59 10.29
CA PRO A 159 23.25 -4.10 11.62
C PRO A 159 24.50 -4.96 11.73
N ILE A 160 25.03 -5.38 10.62
CA ILE A 160 26.22 -6.22 10.63
C ILE A 160 27.41 -5.31 10.86
N LYS A 161 27.61 -5.00 12.07
CA LYS A 161 28.80 -4.28 12.45
C LYS A 161 29.63 -5.20 13.26
N ALA A 162 30.78 -5.29 12.88
CA ALA A 162 31.68 -6.13 13.62
C ALA A 162 31.80 -5.69 15.05
#